data_51a6797dd723647ef977445155b07b3c
#
_entry.id   51a6797dd723647ef977445155b07b3c
#
_cell.length_a   1.000
_cell.length_b   1.000
_cell.length_c   1.000
_cell.angle_alpha   90.00
_cell.angle_beta   90.00
_cell.angle_gamma   90.00
#
_symmetry.space_group_name_H-M   'P 1'
#
loop_
_entity.id
_entity.type
_entity.pdbx_description
1 polymer ?
#
loop_
_entity_poly.entity_id
_entity_poly.type
_entity_poly.pdbx_seq_one_letter_code
_entity_poly.pdbx_strand_id
1 'polypeptide(L)'
;MLHQKFTPAIFSTVIKPEHSDRLVSIITPTYNCAKYIGETIKSVQSQTYQDWEMLIVDDCSSDNTNEIVQQFSETDTRIKYICLSSNSGAAVARNHALKLAQGRWIAFLDSDDLWHSDKLEKQIAYMKKINASFSYTRYSEIREDGEHNNKIISGPKKIGRIRMLAYCWPGCLTVMYDRKKIGLIQIPPIKKNNDYALWLRISHKAPCFLFDKTLASYRKRSGSISSSSYISLIEWHYKLFREIENKSVFSAAILTINNIFWGIYKKLIYTHRL
;
A
#
# COMPACT_ATOMS: atom_id res chain seq x y z
N MET A 1 9.75 -1.84 42.45
CA MET A 1 10.07 -1.07 41.22
C MET A 1 11.21 -1.76 40.52
N LEU A 2 10.91 -2.59 39.53
CA LEU A 2 11.92 -3.30 38.73
C LEU A 2 11.71 -2.83 37.28
N HIS A 3 12.63 -1.97 36.81
CA HIS A 3 12.74 -1.59 35.42
C HIS A 3 13.24 -2.79 34.61
N GLN A 4 12.36 -3.52 33.95
CA GLN A 4 12.77 -4.44 32.90
C GLN A 4 13.22 -3.62 31.68
N LYS A 5 14.54 -3.61 31.45
CA LYS A 5 15.16 -3.13 30.23
C LYS A 5 14.80 -4.12 29.10
N PHE A 6 13.94 -3.72 28.20
CA PHE A 6 13.74 -4.43 26.94
C PHE A 6 15.01 -4.31 26.10
N THR A 7 15.76 -5.40 25.99
CA THR A 7 16.84 -5.53 25.01
C THR A 7 16.20 -5.85 23.66
N PRO A 8 16.46 -5.08 22.60
CA PRO A 8 15.95 -5.44 21.27
C PRO A 8 16.66 -6.72 20.82
N ALA A 9 15.91 -7.79 20.63
CA ALA A 9 16.43 -9.02 20.03
C ALA A 9 16.85 -8.70 18.58
N ILE A 10 18.15 -8.72 18.32
CA ILE A 10 18.74 -8.58 16.99
C ILE A 10 18.45 -9.88 16.24
N PHE A 11 17.36 -9.90 15.45
CA PHE A 11 17.12 -10.99 14.52
C PHE A 11 18.00 -10.81 13.28
N SER A 12 19.23 -11.26 13.36
CA SER A 12 20.09 -11.49 12.19
C SER A 12 19.95 -12.93 11.71
N THR A 13 18.81 -13.31 11.20
CA THR A 13 18.72 -14.51 10.36
C THR A 13 19.17 -14.11 8.96
N VAL A 14 20.37 -14.52 8.58
CA VAL A 14 20.87 -14.41 7.21
C VAL A 14 19.96 -15.28 6.32
N ILE A 15 19.02 -14.66 5.63
CA ILE A 15 18.15 -15.34 4.68
C ILE A 15 19.00 -15.76 3.49
N LYS A 16 18.91 -17.04 3.10
CA LYS A 16 19.59 -17.53 1.90
C LYS A 16 19.15 -16.68 0.67
N PRO A 17 20.08 -16.28 -0.21
CA PRO A 17 19.79 -15.41 -1.36
C PRO A 17 18.62 -15.91 -2.25
N GLU A 18 18.47 -17.22 -2.41
CA GLU A 18 17.39 -17.84 -3.18
C GLU A 18 16.01 -17.63 -2.55
N HIS A 19 15.91 -17.60 -1.23
CA HIS A 19 14.63 -17.36 -0.54
C HIS A 19 14.21 -15.89 -0.66
N SER A 20 15.15 -14.95 -0.60
CA SER A 20 14.85 -13.53 -0.78
C SER A 20 14.32 -13.20 -2.18
N ASP A 21 14.74 -13.92 -3.23
CA ASP A 21 14.28 -13.72 -4.62
C ASP A 21 12.81 -14.14 -4.85
N ARG A 22 12.26 -14.98 -3.98
CA ARG A 22 10.85 -15.40 -4.02
C ARG A 22 9.99 -14.60 -3.03
N LEU A 23 10.56 -14.16 -1.92
CA LEU A 23 9.86 -13.54 -0.82
C LEU A 23 9.13 -12.25 -1.22
N VAL A 24 7.89 -12.13 -0.74
CA VAL A 24 7.07 -10.92 -0.82
C VAL A 24 7.05 -10.26 0.55
N SER A 25 7.48 -9.00 0.65
CA SER A 25 7.25 -8.19 1.86
C SER A 25 5.95 -7.39 1.68
N ILE A 26 4.99 -7.64 2.54
CA ILE A 26 3.69 -6.98 2.57
C ILE A 26 3.78 -5.84 3.59
N ILE A 27 3.61 -4.61 3.12
CA ILE A 27 3.73 -3.39 3.91
C ILE A 27 2.36 -2.96 4.41
N THR A 28 2.14 -3.06 5.72
CA THR A 28 0.84 -2.79 6.34
C THR A 28 0.99 -1.78 7.48
N PRO A 29 0.73 -0.49 7.23
CA PRO A 29 0.59 0.48 8.32
C PRO A 29 -0.75 0.25 9.01
N THR A 30 -0.82 0.41 10.33
CA THR A 30 -2.06 0.36 11.08
C THR A 30 -2.15 1.48 12.10
N TYR A 31 -3.36 1.94 12.39
CA TYR A 31 -3.68 2.87 13.47
C TYR A 31 -5.17 2.77 13.82
N ASN A 32 -5.47 2.40 15.06
CA ASN A 32 -6.84 2.24 15.58
C ASN A 32 -7.72 1.42 14.61
N CYS A 33 -7.29 0.20 14.32
CA CYS A 33 -7.90 -0.67 13.30
C CYS A 33 -8.35 -2.03 13.85
N ALA A 34 -8.58 -2.14 15.17
CA ALA A 34 -8.96 -3.38 15.84
C ALA A 34 -10.14 -4.09 15.16
N LYS A 35 -11.11 -3.33 14.65
CA LYS A 35 -12.32 -3.87 14.00
C LYS A 35 -12.02 -4.66 12.70
N TYR A 36 -10.94 -4.35 11.98
CA TYR A 36 -10.69 -4.85 10.62
C TYR A 36 -9.41 -5.64 10.46
N ILE A 37 -8.38 -5.32 11.26
CA ILE A 37 -7.03 -5.86 11.06
C ILE A 37 -6.98 -7.39 11.07
N GLY A 38 -7.83 -8.04 11.87
CA GLY A 38 -7.93 -9.50 11.91
C GLY A 38 -8.40 -10.12 10.58
N GLU A 39 -9.35 -9.49 9.89
CA GLU A 39 -9.79 -9.91 8.55
C GLU A 39 -8.69 -9.70 7.51
N THR A 40 -8.01 -8.56 7.58
CA THR A 40 -6.87 -8.24 6.71
C THR A 40 -5.77 -9.29 6.83
N ILE A 41 -5.36 -9.65 8.06
CA ILE A 41 -4.35 -10.68 8.31
C ILE A 41 -4.80 -12.04 7.75
N LYS A 42 -6.04 -12.47 8.02
CA LYS A 42 -6.60 -13.72 7.50
C LYS A 42 -6.59 -13.76 5.97
N SER A 43 -6.82 -12.63 5.30
CA SER A 43 -6.75 -12.54 3.84
C SER A 43 -5.34 -12.75 3.29
N VAL A 44 -4.31 -12.41 4.07
CA VAL A 44 -2.90 -12.70 3.74
C VAL A 44 -2.54 -14.15 4.06
N GLN A 45 -2.97 -14.69 5.19
CA GLN A 45 -2.74 -16.09 5.56
C GLN A 45 -3.36 -17.08 4.55
N SER A 46 -4.48 -16.68 3.92
CA SER A 46 -5.16 -17.48 2.89
C SER A 46 -4.49 -17.47 1.52
N GLN A 47 -3.39 -16.72 1.33
CA GLN A 47 -2.72 -16.65 0.02
C GLN A 47 -2.19 -18.02 -0.42
N THR A 48 -2.43 -18.39 -1.69
CA THR A 48 -1.87 -19.62 -2.29
C THR A 48 -0.35 -19.55 -2.42
N TYR A 49 0.20 -18.38 -2.58
CA TYR A 49 1.65 -18.11 -2.57
C TYR A 49 2.16 -18.00 -1.13
N GLN A 50 3.01 -18.92 -0.70
CA GLN A 50 3.41 -19.05 0.71
C GLN A 50 4.71 -18.30 1.10
N ASP A 51 5.52 -17.86 0.13
CA ASP A 51 6.79 -17.14 0.39
C ASP A 51 6.51 -15.65 0.65
N TRP A 52 5.95 -15.31 1.79
CA TRP A 52 5.67 -13.91 2.18
C TRP A 52 6.04 -13.63 3.64
N GLU A 53 6.30 -12.37 3.93
CA GLU A 53 6.32 -11.78 5.27
C GLU A 53 5.35 -10.60 5.30
N MET A 54 4.62 -10.42 6.40
CA MET A 54 3.73 -9.28 6.61
C MET A 54 4.30 -8.38 7.70
N LEU A 55 4.64 -7.15 7.33
CA LEU A 55 5.25 -6.16 8.22
C LEU A 55 4.17 -5.16 8.65
N ILE A 56 3.60 -5.39 9.82
CA ILE A 56 2.55 -4.55 10.40
C ILE A 56 3.23 -3.53 11.31
N VAL A 57 3.20 -2.26 10.91
CA VAL A 57 3.72 -1.16 11.72
C VAL A 57 2.57 -0.34 12.25
N ASP A 58 2.40 -0.39 13.56
CA ASP A 58 1.37 0.31 14.31
C ASP A 58 1.85 1.72 14.67
N ASP A 59 1.11 2.70 14.24
CA ASP A 59 1.38 4.11 14.46
C ASP A 59 0.85 4.59 15.84
N CYS A 60 1.12 3.80 16.88
CA CYS A 60 0.75 4.06 18.28
C CYS A 60 -0.79 4.02 18.49
N SER A 61 -1.42 2.88 18.17
CA SER A 61 -2.86 2.66 18.41
C SER A 61 -3.20 2.72 19.89
N SER A 62 -4.40 3.20 20.17
CA SER A 62 -4.98 3.27 21.52
C SER A 62 -6.16 2.29 21.72
N ASP A 63 -6.55 1.58 20.67
CA ASP A 63 -7.55 0.51 20.73
C ASP A 63 -6.86 -0.87 20.82
N ASN A 64 -7.64 -1.95 20.75
CA ASN A 64 -7.13 -3.33 20.86
C ASN A 64 -6.39 -3.85 19.60
N THR A 65 -5.92 -2.96 18.71
CA THR A 65 -5.18 -3.35 17.51
C THR A 65 -3.94 -4.17 17.86
N ASN A 66 -3.18 -3.74 18.88
CA ASN A 66 -1.98 -4.42 19.36
C ASN A 66 -2.27 -5.86 19.78
N GLU A 67 -3.23 -6.07 20.68
CA GLU A 67 -3.57 -7.39 21.21
C GLU A 67 -3.98 -8.35 20.08
N ILE A 68 -4.78 -7.86 19.13
CA ILE A 68 -5.23 -8.67 18.00
C ILE A 68 -4.03 -9.09 17.14
N VAL A 69 -3.14 -8.17 16.77
CA VAL A 69 -2.01 -8.48 15.89
C VAL A 69 -1.02 -9.40 16.60
N GLN A 70 -0.78 -9.22 17.91
CA GLN A 70 0.10 -10.11 18.69
C GLN A 70 -0.38 -11.56 18.67
N GLN A 71 -1.69 -11.81 18.85
CA GLN A 71 -2.27 -13.16 18.76
C GLN A 71 -1.96 -13.85 17.42
N PHE A 72 -2.00 -13.10 16.30
CA PHE A 72 -1.64 -13.66 15.00
C PHE A 72 -0.13 -13.88 14.86
N SER A 73 0.70 -12.97 15.35
CA SER A 73 2.17 -13.08 15.25
C SER A 73 2.76 -14.19 16.13
N GLU A 74 2.11 -14.56 17.23
CA GLU A 74 2.48 -15.72 18.06
C GLU A 74 2.25 -17.06 17.35
N THR A 75 1.25 -17.12 16.45
CA THR A 75 0.88 -18.35 15.75
C THR A 75 1.48 -18.44 14.34
N ASP A 76 1.88 -17.33 13.73
CA ASP A 76 2.47 -17.27 12.38
C ASP A 76 3.69 -16.34 12.35
N THR A 77 4.89 -16.92 12.36
CA THR A 77 6.17 -16.19 12.41
C THR A 77 6.45 -15.33 11.17
N ARG A 78 5.66 -15.45 10.11
CA ARG A 78 5.73 -14.59 8.92
C ARG A 78 5.10 -13.21 9.18
N ILE A 79 4.30 -13.08 10.23
CA ILE A 79 3.67 -11.83 10.65
C ILE A 79 4.59 -11.16 11.67
N LYS A 80 5.04 -9.95 11.36
CA LYS A 80 5.92 -9.16 12.23
C LYS A 80 5.20 -7.88 12.64
N TYR A 81 5.07 -7.69 13.95
CA TYR A 81 4.43 -6.50 14.53
C TYR A 81 5.44 -5.56 15.15
N ILE A 82 5.33 -4.29 14.83
CA ILE A 82 6.15 -3.22 15.37
C ILE A 82 5.23 -2.05 15.76
N CYS A 83 5.28 -1.65 17.03
CA CYS A 83 4.57 -0.46 17.51
C CYS A 83 5.53 0.73 17.59
N LEU A 84 5.14 1.86 17.00
CA LEU A 84 5.88 3.11 17.11
C LEU A 84 5.61 3.75 18.49
N SER A 85 6.57 4.52 18.99
CA SER A 85 6.47 5.20 20.29
C SER A 85 5.52 6.40 20.30
N SER A 86 5.13 6.89 19.13
CA SER A 86 4.19 8.02 18.97
C SER A 86 3.52 7.97 17.61
N ASN A 87 2.32 8.55 17.50
CA ASN A 87 1.64 8.69 16.22
C ASN A 87 2.39 9.66 15.31
N SER A 88 2.95 9.13 14.24
CA SER A 88 3.84 9.82 13.31
C SER A 88 3.29 9.86 11.87
N GLY A 89 2.16 9.19 11.64
CA GLY A 89 1.45 9.12 10.37
C GLY A 89 1.83 7.93 9.49
N ALA A 90 0.90 7.55 8.62
CA ALA A 90 1.01 6.36 7.77
C ALA A 90 2.27 6.32 6.88
N ALA A 91 2.81 7.48 6.47
CA ALA A 91 4.05 7.54 5.69
C ALA A 91 5.26 7.05 6.51
N VAL A 92 5.34 7.42 7.79
CA VAL A 92 6.41 6.99 8.70
C VAL A 92 6.27 5.51 8.99
N ALA A 93 5.08 5.03 9.31
CA ALA A 93 4.80 3.61 9.54
C ALA A 93 5.16 2.76 8.30
N ARG A 94 4.74 3.15 7.09
CA ARG A 94 5.14 2.46 5.85
C ARG A 94 6.65 2.48 5.62
N ASN A 95 7.31 3.60 5.88
CA ASN A 95 8.76 3.70 5.74
C ASN A 95 9.51 2.80 6.72
N HIS A 96 8.98 2.65 7.94
CA HIS A 96 9.53 1.73 8.92
C HIS A 96 9.44 0.29 8.41
N ALA A 97 8.25 -0.13 7.95
CA ALA A 97 8.05 -1.43 7.34
C ALA A 97 8.95 -1.65 6.11
N LEU A 98 9.05 -0.67 5.20
CA LEU A 98 9.92 -0.75 4.01
C LEU A 98 11.40 -0.96 4.37
N LYS A 99 11.91 -0.35 5.45
CA LYS A 99 13.29 -0.54 5.92
C LYS A 99 13.55 -1.97 6.38
N LEU A 100 12.55 -2.62 6.98
CA LEU A 100 12.63 -3.98 7.50
C LEU A 100 12.35 -5.05 6.43
N ALA A 101 11.78 -4.64 5.29
CA ALA A 101 11.42 -5.54 4.20
C ALA A 101 12.65 -6.31 3.67
N GLN A 102 12.53 -7.64 3.58
CA GLN A 102 13.59 -8.54 3.12
C GLN A 102 13.30 -9.10 1.72
N GLY A 103 12.03 -9.05 1.29
CA GLY A 103 11.58 -9.63 0.04
C GLY A 103 12.06 -8.87 -1.19
N ARG A 104 12.16 -9.60 -2.30
CA ARG A 104 12.32 -9.05 -3.64
C ARG A 104 11.06 -8.29 -4.08
N TRP A 105 9.89 -8.86 -3.79
CA TRP A 105 8.62 -8.26 -4.16
C TRP A 105 8.11 -7.42 -2.99
N ILE A 106 7.78 -6.17 -3.24
CA ILE A 106 7.16 -5.29 -2.25
C ILE A 106 5.71 -5.08 -2.66
N ALA A 107 4.80 -5.43 -1.77
CA ALA A 107 3.36 -5.24 -1.94
C ALA A 107 2.79 -4.42 -0.78
N PHE A 108 1.67 -3.74 -1.00
CA PHE A 108 1.06 -2.86 -0.02
C PHE A 108 -0.36 -3.31 0.29
N LEU A 109 -0.71 -3.32 1.58
CA LEU A 109 -2.05 -3.64 2.04
C LEU A 109 -2.36 -2.80 3.27
N ASP A 110 -3.37 -1.95 3.18
CA ASP A 110 -3.83 -1.17 4.32
C ASP A 110 -4.62 -2.06 5.29
N SER A 111 -4.61 -1.74 6.58
CA SER A 111 -5.07 -2.60 7.68
C SER A 111 -6.59 -2.82 7.74
N ASP A 112 -7.34 -2.24 6.83
CA ASP A 112 -8.80 -2.35 6.68
C ASP A 112 -9.24 -2.96 5.33
N ASP A 113 -8.28 -3.28 4.45
CA ASP A 113 -8.53 -3.85 3.12
C ASP A 113 -8.30 -5.36 3.09
N LEU A 114 -8.79 -6.01 2.02
CA LEU A 114 -8.69 -7.46 1.85
C LEU A 114 -8.04 -7.84 0.51
N TRP A 115 -7.33 -8.96 0.50
CA TRP A 115 -6.84 -9.60 -0.72
C TRP A 115 -7.60 -10.89 -1.05
N HIS A 116 -7.76 -11.17 -2.34
CA HIS A 116 -8.18 -12.49 -2.80
C HIS A 116 -7.03 -13.48 -2.62
N SER A 117 -7.36 -14.73 -2.30
CA SER A 117 -6.38 -15.76 -1.93
C SER A 117 -5.30 -16.06 -2.97
N ASP A 118 -5.55 -15.78 -4.22
CA ASP A 118 -4.64 -16.01 -5.35
C ASP A 118 -3.88 -14.77 -5.86
N LYS A 119 -3.99 -13.64 -5.11
CA LYS A 119 -3.45 -12.36 -5.57
C LYS A 119 -1.93 -12.39 -5.77
N LEU A 120 -1.18 -12.83 -4.77
CA LEU A 120 0.28 -12.81 -4.83
C LEU A 120 0.80 -13.69 -5.96
N GLU A 121 0.31 -14.91 -6.06
CA GLU A 121 0.70 -15.87 -7.09
C GLU A 121 0.43 -15.34 -8.50
N LYS A 122 -0.80 -14.89 -8.75
CA LYS A 122 -1.22 -14.41 -10.07
C LYS A 122 -0.50 -13.13 -10.47
N GLN A 123 -0.32 -12.19 -9.55
CA GLN A 123 0.34 -10.92 -9.87
C GLN A 123 1.83 -11.10 -10.13
N ILE A 124 2.53 -11.94 -9.36
CA ILE A 124 3.94 -12.29 -9.60
C ILE A 124 4.10 -13.00 -10.95
N ALA A 125 3.25 -13.98 -11.25
CA ALA A 125 3.27 -14.69 -12.53
C ALA A 125 3.07 -13.73 -13.71
N TYR A 126 2.11 -12.80 -13.61
CA TYR A 126 1.89 -11.76 -14.60
C TYR A 126 3.12 -10.87 -14.78
N MET A 127 3.70 -10.35 -13.68
CA MET A 127 4.88 -9.48 -13.73
C MET A 127 6.08 -10.18 -14.37
N LYS A 128 6.29 -11.45 -14.06
CA LYS A 128 7.35 -12.27 -14.68
C LYS A 128 7.08 -12.46 -16.16
N LYS A 129 5.85 -12.81 -16.55
CA LYS A 129 5.45 -13.06 -17.95
C LYS A 129 5.71 -11.86 -18.86
N ILE A 130 5.40 -10.64 -18.42
CA ILE A 130 5.58 -9.42 -19.23
C ILE A 130 6.86 -8.65 -18.90
N ASN A 131 7.73 -9.23 -18.06
CA ASN A 131 8.96 -8.61 -17.56
C ASN A 131 8.75 -7.22 -16.90
N ALA A 132 7.60 -7.03 -16.25
CA ALA A 132 7.27 -5.78 -15.54
C ALA A 132 7.96 -5.70 -14.18
N SER A 133 8.39 -4.49 -13.80
CA SER A 133 8.96 -4.22 -12.48
C SER A 133 7.99 -3.53 -11.53
N PHE A 134 6.86 -3.03 -12.04
CA PHE A 134 5.85 -2.31 -11.29
C PHE A 134 4.48 -2.61 -11.89
N SER A 135 3.54 -3.05 -11.05
CA SER A 135 2.20 -3.43 -11.49
C SER A 135 1.13 -3.09 -10.45
N TYR A 136 -0.12 -3.06 -10.90
CA TYR A 136 -1.30 -2.95 -10.08
C TYR A 136 -2.42 -3.83 -10.64
N THR A 137 -3.48 -4.08 -9.84
CA THR A 137 -4.64 -4.87 -10.23
C THR A 137 -5.91 -4.03 -10.20
N ARG A 138 -7.03 -4.58 -10.69
CA ARG A 138 -8.34 -4.06 -10.31
C ARG A 138 -8.64 -4.39 -8.84
N TYR A 139 -9.60 -3.65 -8.27
CA TYR A 139 -10.14 -3.94 -6.96
C TYR A 139 -11.65 -3.72 -6.94
N SER A 140 -12.35 -4.42 -6.06
CA SER A 140 -13.75 -4.17 -5.74
C SER A 140 -13.87 -3.23 -4.55
N GLU A 141 -14.99 -2.53 -4.43
CA GLU A 141 -15.36 -1.85 -3.18
C GLU A 141 -16.21 -2.78 -2.32
N ILE A 142 -15.92 -2.81 -1.02
CA ILE A 142 -16.77 -3.41 0.02
C ILE A 142 -17.23 -2.34 1.00
N ARG A 143 -18.39 -2.55 1.60
CA ARG A 143 -18.89 -1.71 2.69
C ARG A 143 -18.14 -1.98 3.97
N GLU A 144 -18.43 -1.20 4.99
CA GLU A 144 -17.82 -1.33 6.31
C GLU A 144 -18.07 -2.70 6.97
N ASP A 145 -19.22 -3.30 6.70
CA ASP A 145 -19.63 -4.63 7.15
C ASP A 145 -19.00 -5.80 6.35
N GLY A 146 -18.22 -5.50 5.31
CA GLY A 146 -17.61 -6.48 4.42
C GLY A 146 -18.44 -6.86 3.19
N GLU A 147 -19.68 -6.40 3.10
CA GLU A 147 -20.57 -6.67 1.96
C GLU A 147 -20.10 -5.97 0.69
N HIS A 148 -20.26 -6.63 -0.46
CA HIS A 148 -19.87 -6.05 -1.75
C HIS A 148 -20.71 -4.83 -2.14
N ASN A 149 -20.04 -3.77 -2.57
CA ASN A 149 -20.67 -2.53 -3.05
C ASN A 149 -20.93 -2.55 -4.57
N ASN A 150 -20.88 -3.72 -5.20
CA ASN A 150 -21.10 -3.94 -6.63
C ASN A 150 -20.33 -2.97 -7.54
N LYS A 151 -19.13 -2.54 -7.11
CA LYS A 151 -18.26 -1.68 -7.89
C LYS A 151 -16.90 -2.31 -8.07
N ILE A 152 -16.39 -2.25 -9.29
CA ILE A 152 -15.01 -2.61 -9.64
C ILE A 152 -14.32 -1.37 -10.17
N ILE A 153 -13.14 -1.10 -9.62
CA ILE A 153 -12.28 0.00 -10.02
C ILE A 153 -11.09 -0.54 -10.80
N SER A 154 -10.84 0.07 -11.94
CA SER A 154 -9.76 -0.27 -12.87
C SER A 154 -8.91 0.97 -13.19
N GLY A 155 -8.13 0.90 -14.27
CA GLY A 155 -7.34 2.01 -14.79
C GLY A 155 -6.63 1.67 -16.10
N PRO A 156 -5.73 2.54 -16.59
CA PRO A 156 -5.02 2.34 -17.85
C PRO A 156 -4.11 1.11 -17.85
N LYS A 157 -4.04 0.39 -18.98
CA LYS A 157 -3.18 -0.81 -19.14
C LYS A 157 -1.69 -0.53 -18.84
N LYS A 158 -1.22 0.69 -19.16
CA LYS A 158 0.17 1.13 -18.90
C LYS A 158 0.17 2.58 -18.43
N ILE A 159 0.86 2.82 -17.33
CA ILE A 159 1.01 4.15 -16.70
C ILE A 159 2.51 4.46 -16.67
N GLY A 160 2.94 5.29 -17.62
CA GLY A 160 4.29 5.87 -17.59
C GLY A 160 4.33 7.12 -16.71
N ARG A 161 5.50 7.75 -16.62
CA ARG A 161 5.73 8.92 -15.76
C ARG A 161 4.71 10.06 -15.96
N ILE A 162 4.40 10.43 -17.21
CA ILE A 162 3.46 11.52 -17.52
C ILE A 162 2.04 11.19 -17.03
N ARG A 163 1.57 9.96 -17.27
CA ARG A 163 0.25 9.53 -16.78
C ARG A 163 0.19 9.43 -15.26
N MET A 164 1.31 9.04 -14.60
CA MET A 164 1.38 9.03 -13.15
C MET A 164 1.37 10.45 -12.57
N LEU A 165 2.01 11.43 -13.22
CA LEU A 165 1.90 12.85 -12.85
C LEU A 165 0.48 13.41 -13.05
N ALA A 166 -0.25 12.92 -14.05
CA ALA A 166 -1.61 13.37 -14.31
C ALA A 166 -2.59 12.92 -13.21
N TYR A 167 -2.44 11.69 -12.69
CA TYR A 167 -3.35 11.14 -11.68
C TYR A 167 -2.79 9.91 -10.97
N CYS A 168 -3.19 9.71 -9.70
CA CYS A 168 -2.94 8.50 -8.93
C CYS A 168 -3.87 7.37 -9.40
N TRP A 169 -3.43 6.60 -10.40
CA TRP A 169 -4.24 5.54 -10.98
C TRP A 169 -4.35 4.29 -10.09
N PRO A 170 -3.23 3.76 -9.53
CA PRO A 170 -3.26 2.55 -8.71
C PRO A 170 -3.87 2.81 -7.33
N GLY A 171 -4.74 1.91 -6.85
CA GLY A 171 -5.09 1.85 -5.44
C GLY A 171 -3.96 1.19 -4.63
N CYS A 172 -3.67 1.66 -3.43
CA CYS A 172 -2.56 1.21 -2.60
C CYS A 172 -2.54 -0.33 -2.46
N LEU A 173 -3.65 -0.93 -2.07
CA LEU A 173 -3.84 -2.37 -1.87
C LEU A 173 -3.57 -3.24 -3.11
N THR A 174 -3.47 -2.63 -4.30
CA THR A 174 -3.32 -3.35 -5.57
C THR A 174 -1.89 -3.44 -6.06
N VAL A 175 -1.01 -2.62 -5.49
CA VAL A 175 0.34 -2.38 -6.01
C VAL A 175 1.33 -3.45 -5.58
N MET A 176 2.20 -3.81 -6.52
CA MET A 176 3.40 -4.61 -6.29
C MET A 176 4.55 -4.10 -7.16
N TYR A 177 5.79 -4.10 -6.62
CA TYR A 177 6.98 -3.80 -7.41
C TYR A 177 8.16 -4.72 -7.09
N ASP A 178 9.06 -4.89 -8.07
CA ASP A 178 10.30 -5.66 -7.98
C ASP A 178 11.42 -4.79 -7.40
N ARG A 179 11.70 -4.94 -6.10
CA ARG A 179 12.77 -4.23 -5.40
C ARG A 179 14.16 -4.50 -6.00
N LYS A 180 14.40 -5.68 -6.55
CA LYS A 180 15.69 -6.03 -7.18
C LYS A 180 15.97 -5.17 -8.40
N LYS A 181 14.93 -4.79 -9.16
CA LYS A 181 15.03 -3.94 -10.34
C LYS A 181 14.91 -2.45 -10.03
N ILE A 182 14.06 -2.08 -9.09
CA ILE A 182 13.72 -0.68 -8.77
C ILE A 182 14.57 -0.14 -7.61
N GLY A 183 15.02 -1.00 -6.70
CA GLY A 183 15.62 -0.62 -5.43
C GLY A 183 14.55 -0.36 -4.36
N LEU A 184 14.98 -0.17 -3.12
CA LEU A 184 14.10 0.23 -2.03
C LEU A 184 13.80 1.73 -2.15
N ILE A 185 12.52 2.06 -2.28
CA ILE A 185 12.06 3.46 -2.37
C ILE A 185 11.33 3.83 -1.09
N GLN A 186 11.76 4.91 -0.45
CA GLN A 186 11.12 5.46 0.73
C GLN A 186 10.07 6.53 0.33
N ILE A 187 9.00 6.63 1.09
CA ILE A 187 7.97 7.66 0.95
C ILE A 187 8.53 9.00 1.44
N PRO A 188 8.36 10.09 0.71
CA PRO A 188 8.77 11.41 1.19
C PRO A 188 7.91 11.86 2.39
N PRO A 189 8.37 12.82 3.21
CA PRO A 189 7.64 13.30 4.38
C PRO A 189 6.42 14.14 3.95
N ILE A 190 5.33 13.45 3.62
CA ILE A 190 4.04 14.04 3.26
C ILE A 190 2.92 13.37 4.05
N LYS A 191 2.04 14.16 4.64
CA LYS A 191 0.98 13.66 5.52
C LYS A 191 -0.15 12.95 4.77
N LYS A 192 -0.56 13.46 3.60
CA LYS A 192 -1.56 12.85 2.73
C LYS A 192 -0.96 12.57 1.34
N ASN A 193 -1.62 11.75 0.53
CA ASN A 193 -1.11 11.32 -0.78
C ASN A 193 0.27 10.64 -0.71
N ASN A 194 0.59 9.98 0.41
CA ASN A 194 1.89 9.38 0.63
C ASN A 194 2.13 8.15 -0.29
N ASP A 195 1.11 7.38 -0.58
CA ASP A 195 1.10 6.32 -1.58
C ASP A 195 1.35 6.88 -2.99
N TYR A 196 0.65 7.96 -3.35
CA TYR A 196 0.85 8.64 -4.63
C TYR A 196 2.28 9.19 -4.77
N ALA A 197 2.82 9.80 -3.71
CA ALA A 197 4.21 10.25 -3.69
C ALA A 197 5.20 9.10 -3.94
N LEU A 198 4.93 7.92 -3.39
CA LEU A 198 5.72 6.72 -3.63
C LEU A 198 5.61 6.26 -5.09
N TRP A 199 4.39 6.21 -5.66
CA TRP A 199 4.19 5.82 -7.06
C TRP A 199 4.86 6.79 -8.03
N LEU A 200 4.86 8.07 -7.72
CA LEU A 200 5.59 9.06 -8.49
C LEU A 200 7.10 8.77 -8.48
N ARG A 201 7.70 8.46 -7.33
CA ARG A 201 9.12 8.08 -7.24
C ARG A 201 9.44 6.80 -8.01
N ILE A 202 8.61 5.76 -7.88
CA ILE A 202 8.78 4.51 -8.62
C ILE A 202 8.65 4.72 -10.13
N SER A 203 7.71 5.59 -10.56
CA SER A 203 7.47 5.88 -11.98
C SER A 203 8.63 6.56 -12.71
N HIS A 204 9.62 7.09 -12.00
CA HIS A 204 10.90 7.53 -12.60
C HIS A 204 11.75 6.36 -13.10
N LYS A 205 11.57 5.18 -12.51
CA LYS A 205 12.40 4.00 -12.80
C LYS A 205 11.71 3.00 -13.71
N ALA A 206 10.38 2.86 -13.58
CA ALA A 206 9.61 1.89 -14.36
C ALA A 206 8.16 2.33 -14.57
N PRO A 207 7.56 2.01 -15.73
CA PRO A 207 6.13 2.15 -15.93
C PRO A 207 5.36 1.12 -15.10
N CYS A 208 4.14 1.51 -14.64
CA CYS A 208 3.22 0.63 -13.96
C CYS A 208 2.27 -0.06 -14.95
N PHE A 209 2.08 -1.37 -14.82
CA PHE A 209 1.21 -2.15 -15.71
C PHE A 209 0.00 -2.68 -14.95
N LEU A 210 -1.18 -2.57 -15.57
CA LEU A 210 -2.40 -3.18 -15.06
C LEU A 210 -2.41 -4.69 -15.34
N PHE A 211 -2.50 -5.47 -14.27
CA PHE A 211 -3.00 -6.84 -14.37
C PHE A 211 -4.53 -6.81 -14.26
N ASP A 212 -5.20 -7.06 -15.38
CA ASP A 212 -6.65 -6.85 -15.54
C ASP A 212 -7.48 -7.95 -14.86
N LYS A 213 -7.23 -8.16 -13.57
CA LYS A 213 -7.96 -9.07 -12.66
C LYS A 213 -8.31 -8.33 -11.38
N THR A 214 -9.50 -8.59 -10.83
CA THR A 214 -9.93 -8.08 -9.51
C THR A 214 -9.37 -9.02 -8.46
N LEU A 215 -8.37 -8.55 -7.69
CA LEU A 215 -7.63 -9.38 -6.73
C LEU A 215 -7.54 -8.74 -5.34
N ALA A 216 -8.26 -7.65 -5.11
CA ALA A 216 -8.30 -6.96 -3.82
C ALA A 216 -9.67 -6.32 -3.61
N SER A 217 -10.02 -6.07 -2.35
CA SER A 217 -11.26 -5.42 -1.94
C SER A 217 -10.95 -4.24 -1.03
N TYR A 218 -11.30 -3.04 -1.49
CA TYR A 218 -11.15 -1.79 -0.75
C TYR A 218 -12.36 -1.57 0.16
N ARG A 219 -12.11 -1.42 1.47
CA ARG A 219 -13.16 -1.17 2.45
C ARG A 219 -13.48 0.32 2.56
N LYS A 220 -14.72 0.65 2.20
CA LYS A 220 -15.24 2.01 2.34
C LYS A 220 -15.85 2.17 3.73
N ARG A 221 -15.19 2.94 4.59
CA ARG A 221 -15.64 3.19 5.96
C ARG A 221 -15.78 4.69 6.27
N SER A 222 -16.61 5.01 7.26
CA SER A 222 -16.67 6.34 7.83
C SER A 222 -15.35 6.68 8.55
N GLY A 223 -14.90 7.94 8.46
CA GLY A 223 -13.67 8.40 9.13
C GLY A 223 -12.36 8.00 8.43
N SER A 224 -12.40 7.42 7.21
CA SER A 224 -11.18 7.13 6.44
C SER A 224 -10.46 8.43 6.04
N ILE A 225 -9.12 8.37 5.95
CA ILE A 225 -8.28 9.50 5.52
C ILE A 225 -8.71 10.01 4.12
N SER A 226 -9.23 9.11 3.28
CA SER A 226 -9.71 9.39 1.92
C SER A 226 -11.05 10.13 1.89
N SER A 227 -11.80 10.23 3.01
CA SER A 227 -13.08 10.95 3.11
C SER A 227 -12.93 12.47 3.33
N SER A 228 -11.74 13.02 3.12
CA SER A 228 -11.44 14.46 3.30
C SER A 228 -12.23 15.37 2.35
N SER A 229 -12.46 16.62 2.77
CA SER A 229 -13.10 17.63 1.92
C SER A 229 -12.33 17.86 0.61
N TYR A 230 -13.04 18.26 -0.46
CA TYR A 230 -12.42 18.56 -1.76
C TYR A 230 -11.33 19.65 -1.66
N ILE A 231 -11.51 20.64 -0.78
CA ILE A 231 -10.52 21.72 -0.55
C ILE A 231 -9.21 21.14 -0.01
N SER A 232 -9.30 20.26 1.00
CA SER A 232 -8.13 19.57 1.55
C SER A 232 -7.44 18.70 0.48
N LEU A 233 -8.19 18.07 -0.40
CA LEU A 233 -7.63 17.25 -1.48
C LEU A 233 -6.81 18.11 -2.46
N ILE A 234 -7.32 19.27 -2.86
CA ILE A 234 -6.62 20.25 -3.74
C ILE A 234 -5.31 20.71 -3.11
N GLU A 235 -5.37 21.11 -1.83
CA GLU A 235 -4.18 21.58 -1.09
C GLU A 235 -3.07 20.54 -1.07
N TRP A 236 -3.41 19.27 -0.73
CA TRP A 236 -2.42 18.19 -0.65
C TRP A 236 -1.87 17.74 -2.00
N HIS A 237 -2.64 17.84 -3.09
CA HIS A 237 -2.11 17.64 -4.44
C HIS A 237 -1.17 18.75 -4.85
N TYR A 238 -1.50 20.02 -4.55
CA TYR A 238 -0.61 21.14 -4.81
C TYR A 238 0.70 20.99 -4.04
N LYS A 239 0.66 20.66 -2.74
CA LYS A 239 1.85 20.40 -1.93
C LYS A 239 2.69 19.25 -2.49
N LEU A 240 2.07 18.17 -2.89
CA LEU A 240 2.75 17.04 -3.52
C LEU A 240 3.55 17.47 -4.75
N PHE A 241 2.95 18.22 -5.67
CA PHE A 241 3.64 18.65 -6.87
C PHE A 241 4.66 19.74 -6.59
N ARG A 242 4.37 20.68 -5.69
CA ARG A 242 5.24 21.80 -5.38
C ARG A 242 6.47 21.41 -4.56
N GLU A 243 6.26 20.64 -3.49
CA GLU A 243 7.29 20.36 -2.49
C GLU A 243 8.01 19.03 -2.75
N ILE A 244 7.27 17.98 -3.16
CA ILE A 244 7.85 16.65 -3.35
C ILE A 244 8.38 16.47 -4.77
N GLU A 245 7.64 16.93 -5.78
CA GLU A 245 8.03 16.84 -7.20
C GLU A 245 8.83 18.06 -7.68
N ASN A 246 9.08 19.05 -6.81
CA ASN A 246 9.85 20.28 -7.07
C ASN A 246 9.37 21.03 -8.32
N LYS A 247 8.06 21.10 -8.55
CA LYS A 247 7.49 21.83 -9.69
C LYS A 247 7.41 23.32 -9.38
N SER A 248 7.50 24.18 -10.42
CA SER A 248 7.21 25.60 -10.27
C SER A 248 5.76 25.81 -9.77
N VAL A 249 5.47 26.98 -9.18
CA VAL A 249 4.12 27.37 -8.74
C VAL A 249 3.08 27.14 -9.83
N PHE A 250 3.38 27.61 -11.04
CA PHE A 250 2.49 27.49 -12.19
C PHE A 250 2.29 26.03 -12.62
N SER A 251 3.38 25.25 -12.74
CA SER A 251 3.30 23.83 -13.10
C SER A 251 2.56 23.00 -12.03
N ALA A 252 2.76 23.28 -10.74
CA ALA A 252 2.06 22.59 -9.66
C ALA A 252 0.55 22.88 -9.69
N ALA A 253 0.15 24.12 -9.97
CA ALA A 253 -1.25 24.49 -10.12
C ALA A 253 -1.90 23.76 -11.29
N ILE A 254 -1.26 23.75 -12.48
CA ILE A 254 -1.76 23.02 -13.65
C ILE A 254 -1.91 21.52 -13.37
N LEU A 255 -0.89 20.89 -12.76
CA LEU A 255 -0.93 19.48 -12.43
C LEU A 255 -2.04 19.15 -11.42
N THR A 256 -2.31 20.04 -10.47
CA THR A 256 -3.40 19.89 -9.50
C THR A 256 -4.77 19.94 -10.20
N ILE A 257 -4.99 20.90 -11.09
CA ILE A 257 -6.23 20.99 -11.89
C ILE A 257 -6.40 19.75 -12.76
N ASN A 258 -5.33 19.35 -13.44
CA ASN A 258 -5.31 18.17 -14.29
C ASN A 258 -5.64 16.87 -13.48
N ASN A 259 -5.12 16.77 -12.25
CA ASN A 259 -5.41 15.65 -11.36
C ASN A 259 -6.91 15.54 -11.02
N ILE A 260 -7.58 16.68 -10.78
CA ILE A 260 -9.02 16.71 -10.53
C ILE A 260 -9.80 16.21 -11.76
N PHE A 261 -9.42 16.69 -12.95
CA PHE A 261 -10.06 16.27 -14.22
C PHE A 261 -9.94 14.75 -14.41
N TRP A 262 -8.73 14.19 -14.27
CA TRP A 262 -8.51 12.76 -14.41
C TRP A 262 -9.17 11.94 -13.29
N GLY A 263 -9.37 12.51 -12.11
CA GLY A 263 -10.17 11.91 -11.04
C GLY A 263 -11.64 11.73 -11.42
N ILE A 264 -12.24 12.74 -12.05
CA ILE A 264 -13.60 12.65 -12.60
C ILE A 264 -13.64 11.61 -13.75
N TYR A 265 -12.69 11.69 -14.67
CA TYR A 265 -12.58 10.76 -15.78
C TYR A 265 -12.47 9.29 -15.31
N LYS A 266 -11.65 9.02 -14.30
CA LYS A 266 -11.51 7.68 -13.70
C LYS A 266 -12.85 7.17 -13.16
N LYS A 267 -13.61 8.03 -12.46
CA LYS A 267 -14.93 7.65 -11.94
C LYS A 267 -15.92 7.30 -13.04
N LEU A 268 -15.87 7.97 -14.19
CA LEU A 268 -16.78 7.74 -15.31
C LEU A 268 -16.41 6.51 -16.15
N ILE A 269 -15.11 6.31 -16.41
CA ILE A 269 -14.63 5.34 -17.41
C ILE A 269 -14.09 4.06 -16.75
N TYR A 270 -13.47 4.15 -15.58
CA TYR A 270 -12.79 3.02 -14.95
C TYR A 270 -13.47 2.50 -13.68
N THR A 271 -14.68 2.98 -13.39
CA THR A 271 -15.54 2.44 -12.34
C THR A 271 -16.74 1.75 -12.97
N HIS A 272 -16.81 0.43 -12.84
CA HIS A 272 -17.88 -0.39 -13.37
C HIS A 272 -18.79 -0.84 -12.23
N ARG A 273 -20.09 -0.85 -12.44
CA ARG A 273 -21.07 -1.52 -11.57
C ARG A 273 -21.25 -2.95 -12.09
N LEU A 274 -21.25 -3.92 -11.16
CA LEU A 274 -21.57 -5.33 -11.42
C LEU A 274 -23.08 -5.51 -11.57
#